data_f1aef6d023f66d82c2ce6792988faf9e
#
_entry.id   f1aef6d023f66d82c2ce6792988faf9e
#
_cell.length_a   1.000
_cell.length_b   1.000
_cell.length_c   1.000
_cell.angle_alpha   90.00
_cell.angle_beta   90.00
_cell.angle_gamma   90.00
#
_symmetry.space_group_name_H-M   'P 1'
#
loop_
_entity.id
_entity.type
_entity.pdbx_description
1 polymer ?
#
loop_
_entity_poly.entity_id
_entity_poly.type
_entity_poly.pdbx_seq_one_letter_code
_entity_poly.pdbx_strand_id
1 'polypeptide(L)'
;DRDGNISWTLAGRIPARSGHYDAQIPADWTQPDTGWHDWLDPGHYPVLHNPASQRLWSANSRTVSGDQLTLLGNGGFDLGARATQIRDSLLAREQFTVDNLQAIQLDYRAPLLTRWHQLLQTTLETADDAASWIPVMKTALAGWNEQAAADSVAYRIVRAYRYEVMKTVLSGFAAAVRQHHENFELPRLSQTESILWQLIEHQPQHLLPAAYKTWDELLYRCAQTIAAQLQQDGGITERNWGMQNAARIKHPLSQKLPGWISQWLDMPHDPLPGDHNMPRVQSPNFGASQRSVVAPGQEE
;
A
#
# COMPACT_ATOMS: atom_id res chain seq x y z
N ASP A 1 18.21 20.07 -13.39
CA ASP A 1 19.42 20.33 -14.13
C ASP A 1 20.40 21.16 -13.27
N ARG A 2 21.60 21.45 -13.81
CA ARG A 2 22.64 22.23 -13.10
C ARG A 2 22.22 23.69 -12.83
N ASP A 3 21.24 24.20 -13.54
CA ASP A 3 20.74 25.57 -13.38
C ASP A 3 19.62 25.64 -12.32
N GLY A 4 19.35 24.51 -11.65
CA GLY A 4 18.34 24.39 -10.58
C GLY A 4 16.91 24.18 -11.07
N ASN A 5 16.69 23.98 -12.37
CA ASN A 5 15.35 23.69 -12.88
C ASN A 5 14.97 22.23 -12.61
N ILE A 6 13.72 22.04 -12.22
CA ILE A 6 13.14 20.71 -11.98
C ILE A 6 11.89 20.53 -12.84
N SER A 7 11.70 19.32 -13.37
CA SER A 7 10.55 19.02 -14.21
C SER A 7 10.08 17.59 -14.00
N TRP A 8 8.78 17.38 -14.17
CA TRP A 8 8.17 16.08 -14.29
C TRP A 8 7.26 16.03 -15.51
N THR A 9 7.36 14.95 -16.25
CA THR A 9 6.47 14.63 -17.37
C THR A 9 6.41 13.13 -17.56
N LEU A 10 5.58 12.68 -18.50
CA LEU A 10 5.45 11.27 -18.86
C LEU A 10 6.36 10.96 -20.06
N ALA A 11 6.98 9.79 -20.01
CA ALA A 11 7.74 9.23 -21.13
C ALA A 11 6.94 8.11 -21.80
N GLY A 12 7.05 8.00 -23.12
CA GLY A 12 6.36 6.99 -23.91
C GLY A 12 5.10 7.53 -24.58
N ARG A 13 4.47 6.67 -25.37
CA ARG A 13 3.27 7.02 -26.13
C ARG A 13 2.02 6.90 -25.26
N ILE A 14 1.16 7.90 -25.32
CA ILE A 14 -0.12 7.96 -24.61
C ILE A 14 -1.22 7.82 -25.67
N PRO A 15 -2.14 6.84 -25.57
CA PRO A 15 -3.23 6.71 -26.52
C PRO A 15 -4.20 7.88 -26.43
N ALA A 16 -4.55 8.46 -27.56
CA ALA A 16 -5.66 9.40 -27.67
C ALA A 16 -6.96 8.62 -27.58
N ARG A 17 -7.73 8.89 -26.52
CA ARG A 17 -9.00 8.24 -26.24
C ARG A 17 -10.16 9.02 -26.85
N SER A 18 -11.09 8.31 -27.43
CA SER A 18 -12.32 8.87 -28.00
C SER A 18 -13.56 8.14 -27.47
N GLY A 19 -14.70 8.81 -27.57
CA GLY A 19 -15.98 8.31 -27.07
C GLY A 19 -16.36 8.84 -25.71
N HIS A 20 -17.64 8.71 -25.40
CA HIS A 20 -18.24 9.08 -24.10
C HIS A 20 -18.35 7.84 -23.23
N TYR A 21 -17.30 7.51 -22.50
CA TYR A 21 -17.28 6.40 -21.55
C TYR A 21 -16.49 6.76 -20.31
N ASP A 22 -16.86 6.15 -19.19
CA ASP A 22 -16.09 6.24 -17.96
C ASP A 22 -14.88 5.29 -18.05
N ALA A 23 -13.68 5.83 -18.02
CA ALA A 23 -12.43 5.04 -18.07
C ALA A 23 -12.21 4.14 -16.84
N GLN A 24 -13.06 4.26 -15.80
CA GLN A 24 -12.99 3.44 -14.58
C GLN A 24 -13.83 2.17 -14.64
N ILE A 25 -14.72 2.06 -15.63
CA ILE A 25 -15.58 0.88 -15.84
C ILE A 25 -15.33 0.31 -17.24
N PRO A 26 -15.66 -0.98 -17.46
CA PRO A 26 -15.58 -1.58 -18.78
C PRO A 26 -16.44 -0.81 -19.81
N ALA A 27 -15.84 -0.44 -20.93
CA ALA A 27 -16.49 0.25 -22.02
C ALA A 27 -16.88 -0.72 -23.13
N ASP A 28 -17.97 -0.41 -23.85
CA ASP A 28 -18.36 -1.14 -25.05
C ASP A 28 -17.54 -0.67 -26.25
N TRP A 29 -16.50 -1.41 -26.58
CA TRP A 29 -15.57 -1.14 -27.69
C TRP A 29 -16.15 -1.48 -29.07
N THR A 30 -17.39 -1.99 -29.14
CA THR A 30 -18.10 -2.20 -30.42
C THR A 30 -18.71 -0.89 -30.96
N GLN A 31 -18.82 0.13 -30.11
CA GLN A 31 -19.30 1.45 -30.53
C GLN A 31 -18.27 2.13 -31.45
N PRO A 32 -18.69 2.68 -32.62
CA PRO A 32 -17.79 3.14 -33.65
C PRO A 32 -16.86 4.29 -33.19
N ASP A 33 -17.31 5.10 -32.24
CA ASP A 33 -16.56 6.27 -31.77
C ASP A 33 -15.81 6.01 -30.45
N THR A 34 -15.85 4.78 -29.93
CA THR A 34 -15.19 4.41 -28.69
C THR A 34 -13.87 3.68 -28.97
N GLY A 35 -12.80 4.16 -28.40
CA GLY A 35 -11.51 3.45 -28.52
C GLY A 35 -10.28 4.33 -28.43
N TRP A 36 -9.18 3.75 -28.89
CA TRP A 36 -7.86 4.40 -29.01
C TRP A 36 -7.52 4.44 -30.50
N HIS A 37 -7.71 5.59 -31.11
CA HIS A 37 -7.57 5.73 -32.57
C HIS A 37 -6.23 6.32 -32.99
N ASP A 38 -5.54 7.00 -32.08
CA ASP A 38 -4.26 7.66 -32.34
C ASP A 38 -3.43 7.80 -31.05
N TRP A 39 -2.32 8.48 -31.16
CA TRP A 39 -1.44 8.83 -30.04
C TRP A 39 -1.62 10.30 -29.70
N LEU A 40 -1.59 10.61 -28.41
CA LEU A 40 -1.58 11.99 -27.95
C LEU A 40 -0.31 12.70 -28.46
N ASP A 41 -0.47 13.93 -28.97
CA ASP A 41 0.67 14.76 -29.31
C ASP A 41 1.49 15.06 -28.03
N PRO A 42 2.82 14.87 -28.07
CA PRO A 42 3.69 15.15 -26.91
C PRO A 42 3.55 16.56 -26.34
N GLY A 43 3.17 17.55 -27.15
CA GLY A 43 2.88 18.91 -26.69
C GLY A 43 1.67 19.01 -25.74
N HIS A 44 0.82 18.01 -25.69
CA HIS A 44 -0.32 17.91 -24.78
C HIS A 44 -0.07 17.05 -23.55
N TYR A 45 1.15 16.51 -23.39
CA TYR A 45 1.47 15.72 -22.20
C TYR A 45 1.45 16.60 -20.95
N PRO A 46 0.96 16.09 -19.83
CA PRO A 46 1.08 16.79 -18.56
C PRO A 46 2.54 17.06 -18.21
N VAL A 47 2.87 18.31 -17.93
CA VAL A 47 4.20 18.74 -17.51
C VAL A 47 4.08 19.59 -16.25
N LEU A 48 4.89 19.24 -15.24
CA LEU A 48 5.15 20.10 -14.08
C LEU A 48 6.57 20.64 -14.23
N HIS A 49 6.69 21.93 -14.44
CA HIS A 49 7.98 22.60 -14.59
C HIS A 49 8.13 23.68 -13.53
N ASN A 50 9.21 23.66 -12.78
CA ASN A 50 9.54 24.60 -11.72
C ASN A 50 8.33 24.95 -10.83
N PRO A 51 7.67 23.97 -10.18
CA PRO A 51 6.50 24.25 -9.36
C PRO A 51 6.85 25.23 -8.24
N ALA A 52 5.87 26.04 -7.83
CA ALA A 52 6.06 27.06 -6.78
C ALA A 52 6.59 26.46 -5.45
N SER A 53 6.30 25.20 -5.16
CA SER A 53 6.85 24.47 -4.01
C SER A 53 8.34 24.14 -4.13
N GLN A 54 8.94 24.28 -5.34
CA GLN A 54 10.29 23.83 -5.66
C GLN A 54 10.54 22.36 -5.29
N ARG A 55 9.50 21.53 -5.31
CA ARG A 55 9.52 20.11 -4.95
C ARG A 55 8.68 19.32 -5.92
N LEU A 56 9.17 18.13 -6.27
CA LEU A 56 8.45 17.13 -7.06
C LEU A 56 8.53 15.80 -6.34
N TRP A 57 7.45 15.02 -6.37
CA TRP A 57 7.39 13.68 -5.79
C TRP A 57 6.49 12.78 -6.62
N SER A 58 6.80 11.51 -6.61
CA SER A 58 5.95 10.45 -7.14
C SER A 58 6.24 9.13 -6.42
N ALA A 59 5.32 8.18 -6.47
CA ALA A 59 5.51 6.85 -5.89
C ALA A 59 4.47 5.86 -6.45
N ASN A 60 4.42 5.69 -7.77
CA ASN A 60 3.41 4.90 -8.47
C ASN A 60 1.96 5.38 -8.24
N SER A 61 1.78 6.50 -7.57
CA SER A 61 0.49 7.10 -7.31
C SER A 61 0.11 8.09 -8.40
N ARG A 62 -1.13 8.52 -8.36
CA ARG A 62 -1.67 9.55 -9.25
C ARG A 62 -0.95 10.88 -9.01
N THR A 63 -0.31 11.41 -10.04
CA THR A 63 0.48 12.65 -9.97
C THR A 63 -0.25 13.87 -10.52
N VAL A 64 -1.32 13.66 -11.28
CA VAL A 64 -2.16 14.72 -11.86
C VAL A 64 -3.64 14.49 -11.53
N SER A 65 -4.46 15.51 -11.71
CA SER A 65 -5.90 15.49 -11.42
C SER A 65 -6.68 16.26 -12.50
N GLY A 66 -8.01 16.29 -12.39
CA GLY A 66 -8.90 17.01 -13.30
C GLY A 66 -8.70 16.56 -14.76
N ASP A 67 -8.69 17.52 -15.67
CA ASP A 67 -8.62 17.28 -17.12
C ASP A 67 -7.37 16.49 -17.52
N GLN A 68 -6.24 16.74 -16.87
CA GLN A 68 -5.01 15.98 -17.14
C GLN A 68 -5.16 14.50 -16.77
N LEU A 69 -5.86 14.18 -15.69
CA LEU A 69 -6.15 12.79 -15.34
C LEU A 69 -7.12 12.16 -16.34
N THR A 70 -8.13 12.88 -16.76
CA THR A 70 -9.07 12.44 -17.81
C THR A 70 -8.32 12.12 -19.10
N LEU A 71 -7.39 12.97 -19.48
CA LEU A 71 -6.55 12.77 -20.66
C LEU A 71 -5.69 11.50 -20.56
N LEU A 72 -5.10 11.23 -19.39
CA LEU A 72 -4.25 10.05 -19.17
C LEU A 72 -5.07 8.77 -18.92
N GLY A 73 -6.28 8.92 -18.41
CA GLY A 73 -7.10 7.81 -17.91
C GLY A 73 -6.57 7.23 -16.59
N ASN A 74 -7.31 6.26 -16.07
CA ASN A 74 -6.93 5.56 -14.84
C ASN A 74 -6.01 4.38 -15.18
N GLY A 75 -4.72 4.52 -14.83
CA GLY A 75 -3.69 3.50 -15.09
C GLY A 75 -3.51 2.47 -13.96
N GLY A 76 -4.46 2.34 -13.02
CA GLY A 76 -4.30 1.44 -11.88
C GLY A 76 -3.27 1.96 -10.89
N PHE A 77 -3.31 3.23 -10.58
CA PHE A 77 -2.40 3.90 -9.65
C PHE A 77 -2.37 3.24 -8.27
N ASP A 78 -1.22 3.25 -7.66
CA ASP A 78 -1.02 2.78 -6.29
C ASP A 78 -1.68 3.73 -5.28
N LEU A 79 -1.91 3.24 -4.05
CA LEU A 79 -2.42 4.07 -2.96
C LEU A 79 -1.44 5.24 -2.70
N GLY A 80 -1.99 6.45 -2.55
CA GLY A 80 -1.21 7.68 -2.38
C GLY A 80 -0.45 7.81 -1.06
N ALA A 81 -0.53 6.85 -0.14
CA ALA A 81 0.08 6.92 1.19
C ALA A 81 1.58 7.20 1.14
N ARG A 82 2.32 6.47 0.31
CA ARG A 82 3.77 6.63 0.11
C ARG A 82 4.13 7.99 -0.47
N ALA A 83 3.42 8.42 -1.51
CA ALA A 83 3.63 9.73 -2.14
C ALA A 83 3.31 10.88 -1.19
N THR A 84 2.25 10.77 -0.39
CA THR A 84 1.89 11.74 0.65
C THR A 84 3.01 11.87 1.68
N GLN A 85 3.55 10.77 2.18
CA GLN A 85 4.63 10.78 3.17
C GLN A 85 5.93 11.39 2.62
N ILE A 86 6.27 11.10 1.35
CA ILE A 86 7.40 11.76 0.66
C ILE A 86 7.15 13.25 0.53
N ARG A 87 5.98 13.66 0.06
CA ARG A 87 5.59 15.08 -0.06
C ARG A 87 5.75 15.82 1.26
N ASP A 88 5.16 15.27 2.32
CA ASP A 88 5.16 15.93 3.62
C ASP A 88 6.58 16.04 4.19
N SER A 89 7.41 15.04 3.97
CA SER A 89 8.83 15.08 4.33
C SER A 89 9.62 16.10 3.52
N LEU A 90 9.31 16.26 2.22
CA LEU A 90 9.94 17.27 1.37
C LEU A 90 9.49 18.70 1.70
N LEU A 91 8.23 18.88 2.10
CA LEU A 91 7.70 20.20 2.48
C LEU A 91 8.09 20.61 3.90
N ALA A 92 8.53 19.69 4.73
CA ALA A 92 8.95 19.96 6.12
C ALA A 92 10.29 20.71 6.23
N ARG A 93 11.02 20.89 5.13
CA ARG A 93 12.34 21.54 5.11
C ARG A 93 12.50 22.45 3.90
N GLU A 94 13.21 23.56 4.09
CA GLU A 94 13.54 24.47 3.00
C GLU A 94 14.77 23.98 2.20
N GLN A 95 15.77 23.41 2.89
CA GLN A 95 16.99 22.94 2.30
C GLN A 95 17.26 21.48 2.64
N PHE A 96 17.94 20.77 1.76
CA PHE A 96 18.24 19.35 1.91
C PHE A 96 19.73 19.09 1.72
N THR A 97 20.26 18.22 2.56
CA THR A 97 21.52 17.53 2.33
C THR A 97 21.24 16.15 1.70
N VAL A 98 22.31 15.50 1.22
CA VAL A 98 22.24 14.10 0.75
C VAL A 98 21.65 13.18 1.83
N ASP A 99 22.11 13.34 3.09
CA ASP A 99 21.63 12.53 4.22
C ASP A 99 20.14 12.74 4.50
N ASN A 100 19.64 13.97 4.36
CA ASN A 100 18.20 14.24 4.52
C ASN A 100 17.35 13.53 3.46
N LEU A 101 17.79 13.53 2.21
CA LEU A 101 17.10 12.83 1.12
C LEU A 101 17.18 11.31 1.28
N GLN A 102 18.32 10.80 1.73
CA GLN A 102 18.48 9.38 2.06
C GLN A 102 17.56 8.98 3.21
N ALA A 103 17.44 9.81 4.24
CA ALA A 103 16.54 9.56 5.38
C ALA A 103 15.08 9.45 4.93
N ILE A 104 14.63 10.26 3.94
CA ILE A 104 13.30 10.13 3.35
C ILE A 104 13.14 8.78 2.65
N GLN A 105 14.14 8.33 1.89
CA GLN A 105 14.10 7.03 1.21
C GLN A 105 14.06 5.84 2.19
N LEU A 106 14.59 6.02 3.40
CA LEU A 106 14.64 5.01 4.45
C LEU A 106 13.51 5.16 5.48
N ASP A 107 12.59 6.08 5.29
CA ASP A 107 11.48 6.32 6.21
C ASP A 107 10.51 5.13 6.21
N TYR A 108 10.38 4.49 7.37
CA TYR A 108 9.47 3.38 7.61
C TYR A 108 8.35 3.71 8.62
N ARG A 109 8.08 5.00 8.83
CA ARG A 109 6.87 5.42 9.55
C ARG A 109 5.63 4.93 8.82
N ALA A 110 4.58 4.64 9.57
CA ALA A 110 3.35 4.02 9.09
C ALA A 110 2.08 4.84 9.38
N PRO A 111 2.01 6.14 8.99
CA PRO A 111 0.87 7.00 9.29
C PRO A 111 -0.45 6.45 8.71
N LEU A 112 -0.40 5.72 7.61
CA LEU A 112 -1.56 5.01 7.04
C LEU A 112 -2.22 4.07 8.07
N LEU A 113 -1.45 3.46 8.95
CA LEU A 113 -1.95 2.47 9.90
C LEU A 113 -2.40 3.03 11.25
N THR A 114 -2.16 4.30 11.54
CA THR A 114 -2.54 4.92 12.82
C THR A 114 -4.04 4.82 13.06
N ARG A 115 -4.85 5.10 12.04
CA ARG A 115 -6.31 4.98 12.13
C ARG A 115 -6.77 3.53 12.29
N TRP A 116 -6.07 2.57 11.71
CA TRP A 116 -6.33 1.15 11.88
C TRP A 116 -5.98 0.65 13.28
N HIS A 117 -4.89 1.18 13.85
CA HIS A 117 -4.54 0.91 15.24
C HIS A 117 -5.65 1.40 16.19
N GLN A 118 -6.12 2.63 16.02
CA GLN A 118 -7.22 3.20 16.81
C GLN A 118 -8.51 2.38 16.67
N LEU A 119 -8.87 1.98 15.44
CA LEU A 119 -10.04 1.14 15.20
C LEU A 119 -9.92 -0.21 15.93
N LEU A 120 -8.77 -0.86 15.85
CA LEU A 120 -8.56 -2.13 16.55
C LEU A 120 -8.62 -1.96 18.07
N GLN A 121 -8.03 -0.90 18.63
CA GLN A 121 -8.14 -0.60 20.06
C GLN A 121 -9.61 -0.44 20.49
N THR A 122 -10.37 0.40 19.77
CA THR A 122 -11.80 0.61 20.05
C THR A 122 -12.58 -0.71 19.92
N THR A 123 -12.32 -1.51 18.90
CA THR A 123 -12.97 -2.82 18.72
C THR A 123 -12.72 -3.75 19.90
N LEU A 124 -11.50 -3.76 20.45
CA LEU A 124 -11.16 -4.60 21.60
C LEU A 124 -11.71 -4.04 22.94
N GLU A 125 -11.85 -2.71 23.05
CA GLU A 125 -12.41 -2.06 24.24
C GLU A 125 -13.91 -2.28 24.38
N THR A 126 -14.63 -2.24 23.25
CA THR A 126 -16.09 -2.40 23.20
C THR A 126 -16.55 -3.86 23.15
N ALA A 127 -15.63 -4.81 23.02
CA ALA A 127 -15.96 -6.23 22.98
C ALA A 127 -16.51 -6.71 24.32
N ASP A 128 -17.74 -7.19 24.32
CA ASP A 128 -18.39 -7.88 25.45
C ASP A 128 -17.97 -9.37 25.46
N ASP A 129 -16.66 -9.60 25.58
CA ASP A 129 -16.07 -10.95 25.55
C ASP A 129 -14.87 -11.02 26.52
N ALA A 130 -14.89 -12.03 27.39
CA ALA A 130 -13.81 -12.31 28.32
C ALA A 130 -12.72 -13.22 27.72
N ALA A 131 -12.58 -13.27 26.39
CA ALA A 131 -11.62 -14.14 25.72
C ALA A 131 -10.18 -13.81 26.13
N SER A 132 -9.41 -14.83 26.46
CA SER A 132 -8.04 -14.71 27.00
C SER A 132 -7.04 -14.04 26.06
N TRP A 133 -7.30 -14.02 24.75
CA TRP A 133 -6.45 -13.37 23.77
C TRP A 133 -6.57 -11.84 23.77
N ILE A 134 -7.69 -11.26 24.24
CA ILE A 134 -7.95 -9.82 24.23
C ILE A 134 -6.93 -9.05 25.08
N PRO A 135 -6.69 -9.37 26.36
CA PRO A 135 -5.67 -8.69 27.16
C PRO A 135 -4.26 -8.80 26.57
N VAL A 136 -3.93 -9.95 25.97
CA VAL A 136 -2.62 -10.17 25.33
C VAL A 136 -2.46 -9.23 24.12
N MET A 137 -3.49 -9.13 23.29
CA MET A 137 -3.49 -8.25 22.13
C MET A 137 -3.43 -6.77 22.54
N LYS A 138 -4.20 -6.34 23.53
CA LYS A 138 -4.14 -4.96 24.09
C LYS A 138 -2.74 -4.62 24.58
N THR A 139 -2.09 -5.53 25.30
CA THR A 139 -0.71 -5.34 25.77
C THR A 139 0.27 -5.21 24.59
N ALA A 140 0.14 -6.04 23.57
CA ALA A 140 0.99 -5.96 22.38
C ALA A 140 0.78 -4.64 21.62
N LEU A 141 -0.47 -4.15 21.51
CA LEU A 141 -0.79 -2.89 20.85
C LEU A 141 -0.30 -1.64 21.59
N ALA A 142 -0.10 -1.72 22.91
CA ALA A 142 0.49 -0.63 23.70
C ALA A 142 1.92 -0.26 23.25
N GLY A 143 2.61 -1.17 22.56
CA GLY A 143 3.92 -0.92 21.94
C GLY A 143 3.86 -0.22 20.57
N TRP A 144 2.69 0.31 20.16
CA TRP A 144 2.55 1.03 18.89
C TRP A 144 3.35 2.34 18.89
N ASN A 145 4.22 2.51 17.90
CA ASN A 145 5.04 3.69 17.71
C ASN A 145 4.99 4.25 16.28
N GLU A 146 3.97 3.91 15.52
CA GLU A 146 3.79 4.32 14.12
C GLU A 146 4.92 3.89 13.17
N GLN A 147 5.65 2.82 13.47
CA GLN A 147 6.79 2.40 12.66
C GLN A 147 6.68 0.94 12.26
N ALA A 148 7.03 0.64 10.99
CA ALA A 148 7.27 -0.71 10.49
C ALA A 148 8.67 -1.17 10.87
N ALA A 149 9.01 -1.06 12.17
CA ALA A 149 10.28 -1.48 12.70
C ALA A 149 10.38 -3.02 12.73
N ALA A 150 11.57 -3.56 12.49
CA ALA A 150 11.74 -5.00 12.44
C ALA A 150 11.38 -5.71 13.75
N ASP A 151 11.56 -5.06 14.90
CA ASP A 151 11.24 -5.55 16.23
C ASP A 151 9.77 -5.31 16.65
N SER A 152 8.98 -4.57 15.85
CA SER A 152 7.62 -4.19 16.22
C SER A 152 6.63 -5.36 16.12
N VAL A 153 6.05 -5.75 17.24
CA VAL A 153 4.93 -6.68 17.34
C VAL A 153 3.62 -5.95 16.97
N ALA A 154 3.41 -4.75 17.50
CA ALA A 154 2.20 -3.96 17.25
C ALA A 154 1.97 -3.68 15.77
N TYR A 155 3.03 -3.30 15.03
CA TYR A 155 2.93 -3.10 13.58
C TYR A 155 2.41 -4.35 12.86
N ARG A 156 2.97 -5.52 13.17
CA ARG A 156 2.54 -6.80 12.59
C ARG A 156 1.04 -7.06 12.80
N ILE A 157 0.54 -6.80 14.02
CA ILE A 157 -0.86 -7.00 14.40
C ILE A 157 -1.77 -6.03 13.63
N VAL A 158 -1.49 -4.73 13.67
CA VAL A 158 -2.32 -3.69 13.04
C VAL A 158 -2.37 -3.89 11.53
N ARG A 159 -1.24 -4.22 10.92
CA ARG A 159 -1.16 -4.54 9.50
C ARG A 159 -2.02 -5.76 9.15
N ALA A 160 -1.93 -6.83 9.92
CA ALA A 160 -2.73 -8.03 9.70
C ALA A 160 -4.23 -7.73 9.83
N TYR A 161 -4.62 -6.96 10.84
CA TYR A 161 -6.00 -6.55 11.06
C TYR A 161 -6.56 -5.75 9.86
N ARG A 162 -5.82 -4.74 9.38
CA ARG A 162 -6.21 -4.00 8.17
C ARG A 162 -6.49 -4.92 6.99
N TYR A 163 -5.60 -5.87 6.72
CA TYR A 163 -5.77 -6.80 5.61
C TYR A 163 -6.96 -7.74 5.80
N GLU A 164 -7.22 -8.21 7.02
CA GLU A 164 -8.35 -9.10 7.30
C GLU A 164 -9.68 -8.36 7.17
N VAL A 165 -9.79 -7.13 7.69
CA VAL A 165 -10.99 -6.30 7.50
C VAL A 165 -11.22 -6.02 6.02
N MET A 166 -10.19 -5.59 5.29
CA MET A 166 -10.28 -5.35 3.84
C MET A 166 -10.79 -6.59 3.10
N LYS A 167 -10.18 -7.74 3.33
CA LYS A 167 -10.55 -9.02 2.72
C LYS A 167 -12.00 -9.40 3.06
N THR A 168 -12.39 -9.25 4.33
CA THR A 168 -13.71 -9.62 4.81
C THR A 168 -14.80 -8.74 4.20
N VAL A 169 -14.61 -7.41 4.20
CA VAL A 169 -15.56 -6.47 3.60
C VAL A 169 -15.69 -6.72 2.10
N LEU A 170 -14.58 -6.82 1.39
CA LEU A 170 -14.59 -7.04 -0.06
C LEU A 170 -15.10 -8.43 -0.46
N SER A 171 -15.03 -9.42 0.43
CA SER A 171 -15.56 -10.76 0.15
C SER A 171 -17.08 -10.76 -0.06
N GLY A 172 -17.81 -9.84 0.57
CA GLY A 172 -19.24 -9.67 0.37
C GLY A 172 -19.60 -9.30 -1.08
N PHE A 173 -18.83 -8.36 -1.65
CA PHE A 173 -19.00 -7.98 -3.08
C PHE A 173 -18.61 -9.13 -4.01
N ALA A 174 -17.51 -9.82 -3.72
CA ALA A 174 -17.09 -10.98 -4.52
C ALA A 174 -18.13 -12.11 -4.45
N ALA A 175 -18.77 -12.34 -3.31
CA ALA A 175 -19.81 -13.35 -3.15
C ALA A 175 -21.04 -13.04 -4.02
N ALA A 176 -21.45 -11.78 -4.11
CA ALA A 176 -22.56 -11.37 -4.97
C ALA A 176 -22.24 -11.64 -6.47
N VAL A 177 -21.04 -11.37 -6.92
CA VAL A 177 -20.63 -11.66 -8.30
C VAL A 177 -20.53 -13.17 -8.55
N ARG A 178 -20.05 -13.96 -7.59
CA ARG A 178 -19.93 -15.43 -7.72
C ARG A 178 -21.27 -16.14 -7.86
N GLN A 179 -22.38 -15.53 -7.46
CA GLN A 179 -23.71 -16.06 -7.74
C GLN A 179 -24.00 -16.19 -9.26
N HIS A 180 -23.32 -15.38 -10.06
CA HIS A 180 -23.47 -15.35 -11.52
C HIS A 180 -22.23 -15.87 -12.26
N HIS A 181 -21.06 -15.82 -11.62
CA HIS A 181 -19.77 -16.20 -12.18
C HIS A 181 -18.96 -16.96 -11.11
N GLU A 182 -19.15 -18.26 -11.02
CA GLU A 182 -18.59 -19.13 -9.97
C GLU A 182 -17.08 -18.95 -9.74
N ASN A 183 -16.31 -18.82 -10.83
CA ASN A 183 -14.86 -18.67 -10.78
C ASN A 183 -14.38 -17.21 -10.63
N PHE A 184 -15.25 -16.29 -10.24
CA PHE A 184 -14.85 -14.90 -10.08
C PHE A 184 -13.86 -14.74 -8.92
N GLU A 185 -12.69 -14.20 -9.24
CA GLU A 185 -11.71 -13.73 -8.26
C GLU A 185 -11.68 -12.21 -8.23
N LEU A 186 -11.63 -11.66 -7.02
CA LEU A 186 -11.53 -10.21 -6.87
C LEU A 186 -10.17 -9.73 -7.40
N PRO A 187 -10.14 -8.81 -8.36
CA PRO A 187 -8.88 -8.28 -8.86
C PRO A 187 -8.14 -7.52 -7.76
N ARG A 188 -6.83 -7.35 -7.91
CA ARG A 188 -6.06 -6.51 -7.01
C ARG A 188 -6.52 -5.06 -7.14
N LEU A 189 -7.14 -4.55 -6.09
CA LEU A 189 -7.64 -3.17 -6.02
C LEU A 189 -6.69 -2.34 -5.14
N SER A 190 -5.98 -1.39 -5.73
CA SER A 190 -5.01 -0.55 -4.99
C SER A 190 -5.64 0.66 -4.30
N GLN A 191 -6.82 1.12 -4.74
CA GLN A 191 -7.49 2.34 -4.27
C GLN A 191 -8.68 2.07 -3.33
N THR A 192 -8.60 1.03 -2.51
CA THR A 192 -9.73 0.61 -1.65
C THR A 192 -9.84 1.35 -0.33
N GLU A 193 -8.79 2.04 0.10
CA GLU A 193 -8.69 2.59 1.46
C GLU A 193 -9.82 3.57 1.80
N SER A 194 -10.12 4.52 0.92
CA SER A 194 -11.18 5.52 1.17
C SER A 194 -12.57 4.88 1.22
N ILE A 195 -12.83 3.89 0.36
CA ILE A 195 -14.09 3.16 0.32
C ILE A 195 -14.28 2.36 1.60
N LEU A 196 -13.23 1.66 2.05
CA LEU A 196 -13.28 0.90 3.30
C LEU A 196 -13.60 1.80 4.50
N TRP A 197 -12.99 2.98 4.58
CA TRP A 197 -13.26 3.91 5.66
C TRP A 197 -14.67 4.46 5.61
N GLN A 198 -15.22 4.77 4.43
CA GLN A 198 -16.62 5.17 4.30
C GLN A 198 -17.57 4.05 4.78
N LEU A 199 -17.29 2.79 4.44
CA LEU A 199 -18.10 1.67 4.89
C LEU A 199 -18.00 1.46 6.40
N ILE A 200 -16.82 1.55 6.99
CA ILE A 200 -16.60 1.40 8.43
C ILE A 200 -17.24 2.53 9.22
N GLU A 201 -17.20 3.77 8.72
CA GLU A 201 -17.75 4.94 9.42
C GLU A 201 -19.27 5.05 9.31
N HIS A 202 -19.83 4.78 8.13
CA HIS A 202 -21.27 4.91 7.89
C HIS A 202 -22.04 3.63 8.17
N GLN A 203 -21.37 2.50 8.26
CA GLN A 203 -21.92 1.18 8.59
C GLN A 203 -23.22 0.83 7.82
N PRO A 204 -23.26 0.97 6.48
CA PRO A 204 -24.48 0.72 5.72
C PRO A 204 -24.89 -0.75 5.80
N GLN A 205 -26.02 -1.03 6.42
CA GLN A 205 -26.48 -2.40 6.71
C GLN A 205 -26.64 -3.26 5.44
N HIS A 206 -27.06 -2.65 4.32
CA HIS A 206 -27.26 -3.36 3.05
C HIS A 206 -25.95 -3.77 2.35
N LEU A 207 -24.79 -3.24 2.79
CA LEU A 207 -23.47 -3.60 2.27
C LEU A 207 -22.67 -4.48 3.26
N LEU A 208 -23.25 -4.78 4.41
CA LEU A 208 -22.65 -5.70 5.38
C LEU A 208 -22.65 -7.13 4.80
N PRO A 209 -21.52 -7.85 4.78
CA PRO A 209 -21.49 -9.24 4.36
C PRO A 209 -22.48 -10.10 5.18
N ALA A 210 -23.26 -10.95 4.52
CA ALA A 210 -24.39 -11.67 5.08
C ALA A 210 -24.03 -12.61 6.28
N ALA A 211 -22.76 -12.91 6.46
CA ALA A 211 -22.27 -13.71 7.59
C ALA A 211 -22.29 -12.96 8.92
N TYR A 212 -22.50 -11.64 8.92
CA TYR A 212 -22.44 -10.78 10.10
C TYR A 212 -23.77 -10.06 10.32
N LYS A 213 -24.11 -9.81 11.59
CA LYS A 213 -25.34 -9.08 11.97
C LYS A 213 -25.10 -7.58 12.07
N THR A 214 -23.90 -7.17 12.46
CA THR A 214 -23.48 -5.78 12.61
C THR A 214 -22.06 -5.56 12.11
N TRP A 215 -21.71 -4.31 11.84
CA TRP A 215 -20.35 -3.92 11.49
C TRP A 215 -19.37 -4.14 12.66
N ASP A 216 -19.81 -3.91 13.89
CA ASP A 216 -19.01 -4.17 15.08
C ASP A 216 -18.70 -5.64 15.25
N GLU A 217 -19.68 -6.51 14.96
CA GLU A 217 -19.45 -7.97 14.94
C GLU A 217 -18.41 -8.33 13.87
N LEU A 218 -18.49 -7.76 12.66
CA LEU A 218 -17.51 -7.98 11.58
C LEU A 218 -16.10 -7.59 12.05
N LEU A 219 -15.95 -6.38 12.58
CA LEU A 219 -14.67 -5.86 13.06
C LEU A 219 -14.09 -6.72 14.18
N TYR A 220 -14.93 -7.10 15.14
CA TYR A 220 -14.53 -7.99 16.21
C TYR A 220 -14.11 -9.39 15.72
N ARG A 221 -14.86 -9.98 14.79
CA ARG A 221 -14.52 -11.28 14.19
C ARG A 221 -13.23 -11.22 13.41
N CYS A 222 -12.93 -10.12 12.73
CA CYS A 222 -11.62 -9.90 12.09
C CYS A 222 -10.50 -9.90 13.14
N ALA A 223 -10.67 -9.20 14.27
CA ALA A 223 -9.69 -9.20 15.35
C ALA A 223 -9.50 -10.61 15.95
N GLN A 224 -10.58 -11.37 16.16
CA GLN A 224 -10.55 -12.74 16.62
C GLN A 224 -9.82 -13.67 15.65
N THR A 225 -10.08 -13.53 14.35
CA THR A 225 -9.40 -14.30 13.29
C THR A 225 -7.89 -14.04 13.31
N ILE A 226 -7.49 -12.77 13.41
CA ILE A 226 -6.07 -12.43 13.49
C ILE A 226 -5.44 -12.97 14.78
N ALA A 227 -6.12 -12.87 15.92
CA ALA A 227 -5.61 -13.44 17.16
C ALA A 227 -5.35 -14.95 17.04
N ALA A 228 -6.29 -15.69 16.44
CA ALA A 228 -6.13 -17.12 16.20
C ALA A 228 -4.98 -17.45 15.26
N GLN A 229 -4.84 -16.69 14.15
CA GLN A 229 -3.74 -16.87 13.20
C GLN A 229 -2.37 -16.59 13.84
N LEU A 230 -2.28 -15.49 14.60
CA LEU A 230 -1.06 -15.12 15.31
C LEU A 230 -0.69 -16.15 16.38
N GLN A 231 -1.67 -16.71 17.05
CA GLN A 231 -1.45 -17.78 18.04
C GLN A 231 -0.93 -19.06 17.39
N GLN A 232 -1.47 -19.44 16.24
CA GLN A 232 -0.99 -20.60 15.46
C GLN A 232 0.41 -20.36 14.88
N ASP A 233 0.73 -19.10 14.54
CA ASP A 233 2.02 -18.69 13.97
C ASP A 233 3.10 -18.47 15.06
N GLY A 234 2.94 -19.03 16.23
CA GLY A 234 3.91 -19.03 17.33
C GLY A 234 3.63 -18.08 18.48
N GLY A 235 2.46 -17.40 18.49
CA GLY A 235 2.03 -16.51 19.58
C GLY A 235 1.81 -15.07 19.16
N ILE A 236 0.90 -14.39 19.84
CA ILE A 236 0.54 -12.99 19.52
C ILE A 236 1.75 -12.07 19.73
N THR A 237 2.51 -12.26 20.81
CA THR A 237 3.64 -11.42 21.23
C THR A 237 5.00 -11.96 20.82
N GLU A 238 5.10 -13.23 20.46
CA GLU A 238 6.37 -13.96 20.27
C GLU A 238 7.06 -13.64 18.94
N ARG A 239 6.32 -13.10 17.97
CA ARG A 239 6.87 -12.77 16.65
C ARG A 239 6.67 -11.29 16.31
N ASN A 240 7.75 -10.65 15.90
CA ASN A 240 7.76 -9.27 15.44
C ASN A 240 7.59 -9.16 13.90
N TRP A 241 7.53 -7.93 13.41
CA TRP A 241 7.40 -7.65 11.99
C TRP A 241 8.58 -8.18 11.17
N GLY A 242 9.80 -7.99 11.63
CA GLY A 242 11.00 -8.41 10.91
C GLY A 242 11.12 -9.92 10.71
N MET A 243 10.57 -10.73 11.61
CA MET A 243 10.51 -12.18 11.42
C MET A 243 9.57 -12.55 10.25
N GLN A 244 8.48 -11.81 10.07
CA GLN A 244 7.58 -11.97 8.92
C GLN A 244 8.19 -11.37 7.65
N ASN A 245 8.86 -10.24 7.77
CA ASN A 245 9.48 -9.48 6.68
C ASN A 245 10.98 -9.78 6.53
N ALA A 246 11.43 -10.96 6.94
CA ALA A 246 12.82 -11.37 6.79
C ALA A 246 13.19 -11.57 5.30
N ALA A 247 14.40 -11.19 4.94
CA ALA A 247 14.92 -11.34 3.58
C ALA A 247 14.82 -12.81 3.10
N ARG A 248 14.30 -13.02 1.89
CA ARG A 248 14.18 -14.34 1.26
C ARG A 248 14.64 -14.29 -0.19
N ILE A 249 15.76 -13.62 -0.42
CA ILE A 249 16.36 -13.48 -1.74
C ILE A 249 17.22 -14.72 -2.02
N LYS A 250 16.79 -15.52 -2.98
CA LYS A 250 17.43 -16.78 -3.35
C LYS A 250 18.17 -16.64 -4.67
N HIS A 251 19.35 -17.27 -4.72
CA HIS A 251 20.07 -17.38 -5.98
C HIS A 251 19.30 -18.31 -6.96
N PRO A 252 19.24 -18.00 -8.26
CA PRO A 252 18.48 -18.83 -9.22
C PRO A 252 18.87 -20.31 -9.22
N LEU A 253 20.11 -20.64 -8.95
CA LEU A 253 20.60 -22.03 -8.91
C LEU A 253 20.27 -22.74 -7.58
N SER A 254 20.01 -22.02 -6.49
CA SER A 254 19.84 -22.63 -5.17
C SER A 254 18.65 -23.58 -5.09
N GLN A 255 17.61 -23.36 -5.90
CA GLN A 255 16.44 -24.24 -5.97
C GLN A 255 16.77 -25.66 -6.46
N LYS A 256 17.89 -25.84 -7.18
CA LYS A 256 18.33 -27.14 -7.75
C LYS A 256 19.46 -27.77 -6.96
N LEU A 257 19.94 -27.13 -5.90
CA LEU A 257 21.07 -27.58 -5.11
C LEU A 257 20.60 -28.14 -3.76
N PRO A 258 21.37 -29.05 -3.15
CA PRO A 258 21.14 -29.49 -1.78
C PRO A 258 21.17 -28.30 -0.81
N GLY A 259 20.33 -28.31 0.24
CA GLY A 259 20.16 -27.21 1.17
C GLY A 259 21.46 -26.70 1.82
N TRP A 260 22.45 -27.59 2.05
CA TRP A 260 23.74 -27.23 2.62
C TRP A 260 24.64 -26.44 1.64
N ILE A 261 24.37 -26.51 0.31
CA ILE A 261 25.05 -25.66 -0.69
C ILE A 261 24.26 -24.37 -0.88
N SER A 262 22.94 -24.45 -1.00
CA SER A 262 22.09 -23.28 -1.28
C SER A 262 22.20 -22.20 -0.22
N GLN A 263 22.42 -22.57 1.05
CA GLN A 263 22.65 -21.60 2.13
C GLN A 263 23.86 -20.68 1.94
N TRP A 264 24.84 -21.06 1.11
CA TRP A 264 25.99 -20.24 0.77
C TRP A 264 25.77 -19.30 -0.41
N LEU A 265 24.70 -19.57 -1.18
CA LEU A 265 24.33 -18.79 -2.35
C LEU A 265 23.18 -17.82 -2.04
N ASP A 266 22.29 -18.19 -1.13
CA ASP A 266 21.15 -17.38 -0.74
C ASP A 266 21.57 -16.28 0.24
N MET A 267 20.86 -15.15 0.21
CA MET A 267 21.09 -14.09 1.17
C MET A 267 20.67 -14.53 2.58
N PRO A 268 21.32 -14.01 3.64
CA PRO A 268 20.87 -14.19 5.02
C PRO A 268 19.39 -13.76 5.19
N HIS A 269 18.70 -14.44 6.08
CA HIS A 269 17.32 -14.12 6.43
C HIS A 269 17.23 -12.97 7.44
N ASP A 270 17.85 -11.83 7.12
CA ASP A 270 17.87 -10.67 8.01
C ASP A 270 16.48 -10.07 8.20
N PRO A 271 16.07 -9.75 9.43
CA PRO A 271 14.83 -9.02 9.70
C PRO A 271 14.87 -7.63 9.06
N LEU A 272 13.84 -7.30 8.27
CA LEU A 272 13.81 -6.05 7.52
C LEU A 272 12.70 -5.12 8.03
N PRO A 273 13.01 -3.84 8.36
CA PRO A 273 11.99 -2.82 8.57
C PRO A 273 11.43 -2.31 7.23
N GLY A 274 10.28 -1.62 7.29
CA GLY A 274 9.59 -1.11 6.10
C GLY A 274 8.50 -2.05 5.60
N ASP A 275 7.66 -1.55 4.67
CA ASP A 275 6.57 -2.28 4.02
C ASP A 275 6.18 -1.55 2.71
N HIS A 276 5.09 -1.96 2.06
CA HIS A 276 4.66 -1.45 0.75
C HIS A 276 4.17 0.01 0.74
N ASN A 277 3.52 0.48 1.82
CA ASN A 277 2.83 1.78 1.84
C ASN A 277 3.63 2.90 2.53
N MET A 278 4.94 2.84 2.48
CA MET A 278 5.87 3.82 3.04
C MET A 278 7.10 4.00 2.14
N PRO A 279 7.87 5.10 2.26
CA PRO A 279 9.04 5.33 1.40
C PRO A 279 10.06 4.19 1.42
N ARG A 280 10.32 3.59 2.59
CA ARG A 280 11.11 2.37 2.68
C ARG A 280 10.31 1.16 2.24
N VAL A 281 10.07 1.04 0.93
CA VAL A 281 9.43 -0.15 0.35
C VAL A 281 10.31 -1.35 0.58
N GLN A 282 9.78 -2.36 1.28
CA GLN A 282 10.50 -3.57 1.63
C GLN A 282 9.55 -4.75 1.85
N SER A 283 9.88 -5.89 1.28
CA SER A 283 9.26 -7.19 1.55
C SER A 283 10.32 -8.29 1.48
N PRO A 284 10.01 -9.54 1.83
CA PRO A 284 11.02 -10.61 1.89
C PRO A 284 11.81 -10.83 0.60
N ASN A 285 11.22 -10.62 -0.55
CA ASN A 285 11.84 -10.85 -1.86
C ASN A 285 11.72 -9.65 -2.81
N PHE A 286 11.34 -8.49 -2.30
CA PHE A 286 11.14 -7.28 -3.07
C PHE A 286 11.51 -6.04 -2.24
N GLY A 287 12.09 -5.03 -2.89
CA GLY A 287 12.42 -3.75 -2.29
C GLY A 287 12.60 -2.67 -3.34
N ALA A 288 13.04 -1.49 -2.94
CA ALA A 288 13.42 -0.46 -3.89
C ALA A 288 14.62 -0.94 -4.72
N SER A 289 14.50 -0.88 -6.04
CA SER A 289 15.57 -1.28 -6.97
C SER A 289 16.80 -0.35 -6.90
N GLN A 290 16.60 0.89 -6.51
CA GLN A 290 17.65 1.88 -6.33
C GLN A 290 17.36 2.78 -5.13
N ARG A 291 18.43 3.19 -4.44
CA ARG A 291 18.43 4.23 -3.42
C ARG A 291 19.62 5.12 -3.68
N SER A 292 19.39 6.14 -4.51
CA SER A 292 20.44 7.09 -4.90
C SER A 292 19.98 8.52 -4.65
N VAL A 293 20.94 9.39 -4.37
CA VAL A 293 20.76 10.83 -4.31
C VAL A 293 21.72 11.44 -5.32
N VAL A 294 21.19 12.28 -6.19
CA VAL A 294 21.98 12.98 -7.23
C VAL A 294 21.91 14.47 -6.98
N ALA A 295 23.03 15.15 -7.04
CA ALA A 295 23.17 16.60 -6.91
C ALA A 295 23.80 17.16 -8.18
N PRO A 296 22.97 17.54 -9.19
CA PRO A 296 23.48 18.08 -10.45
C PRO A 296 24.34 19.33 -10.23
N GLY A 297 25.48 19.42 -10.92
CA GLY A 297 26.43 20.49 -10.77
C GLY A 297 27.46 20.32 -9.63
N GLN A 298 27.44 19.16 -8.97
CA GLN A 298 28.40 18.75 -7.94
C GLN A 298 29.08 17.43 -8.31
N GLU A 299 29.14 17.13 -9.59
CA GLU A 299 29.85 15.96 -10.13
C GLU A 299 31.36 16.21 -10.03
N GLU A 300 32.09 15.41 -9.24
CA GLU A 300 33.55 15.32 -9.23
C GLU A 300 34.01 13.99 -9.84
#